data_4d64f48c231e93149552c3afa818d720
#
_entry.id   4d64f48c231e93149552c3afa818d720
#
_cell.length_a   1.000
_cell.length_b   1.000
_cell.length_c   1.000
_cell.angle_alpha   90.00
_cell.angle_beta   90.00
_cell.angle_gamma   90.00
#
_symmetry.space_group_name_H-M   'P 1'
#
loop_
_entity.id
_entity.type
_entity.pdbx_description
1 polymer ?
#
loop_
_entity_poly.entity_id
_entity_poly.type
_entity_poly.pdbx_seq_one_letter_code
_entity_poly.pdbx_strand_id
1 'polypeptide(L)'
;MMAHSKARQPEVLRQCHISGKEDAAANMLRFVHAPDAADGTRGVLTPDLAQHLPGQDDVWLVNSQALVAQLAVLPEMNAPQDLAMRVESLMRQNLAALISLARKAGVLVNGFSKTEAALKAGSISLLLAAHDGAEDGRRKLAQKARAMNIALCSQLSGDELGMALGQENVIHAGLTDVGWAARIDREAGRLAAYKGDIDGRMSE
;
A
#
# COMPACT_ATOMS: atom_id res chain seq x y z
N MET A 1 -27.18 -27.31 2.93
CA MET A 1 -25.92 -26.73 3.39
C MET A 1 -26.09 -25.23 3.32
N MET A 2 -26.46 -24.58 4.45
CA MET A 2 -26.79 -23.13 4.47
C MET A 2 -25.49 -22.33 4.54
N ALA A 3 -25.26 -21.51 3.53
CA ALA A 3 -24.16 -20.55 3.51
C ALA A 3 -24.39 -19.49 4.60
N HIS A 4 -23.54 -19.48 5.62
CA HIS A 4 -23.55 -18.40 6.62
C HIS A 4 -23.07 -17.12 5.92
N SER A 5 -24.03 -16.27 5.58
CA SER A 5 -23.76 -14.87 5.21
C SER A 5 -23.14 -14.19 6.43
N LYS A 6 -21.83 -13.93 6.35
CA LYS A 6 -21.12 -13.15 7.36
C LYS A 6 -21.73 -11.74 7.30
N ALA A 7 -22.54 -11.38 8.27
CA ALA A 7 -23.13 -10.03 8.39
C ALA A 7 -21.98 -9.02 8.32
N ARG A 8 -22.03 -8.12 7.34
CA ARG A 8 -21.06 -7.02 7.18
C ARG A 8 -21.20 -6.14 8.43
N GLN A 9 -20.15 -6.03 9.22
CA GLN A 9 -20.14 -5.11 10.35
C GLN A 9 -20.42 -3.69 9.82
N PRO A 10 -21.18 -2.85 10.55
CA PRO A 10 -21.44 -1.49 10.12
C PRO A 10 -20.13 -0.75 9.89
N GLU A 11 -20.01 -0.12 8.75
CA GLU A 11 -18.82 0.61 8.35
C GLU A 11 -18.70 1.86 9.22
N VAL A 12 -17.62 1.98 9.99
CA VAL A 12 -17.40 3.12 10.88
C VAL A 12 -16.91 4.29 10.02
N LEU A 13 -17.74 5.33 9.91
CA LEU A 13 -17.38 6.57 9.21
C LEU A 13 -16.50 7.46 10.10
N ARG A 14 -15.59 8.19 9.47
CA ARG A 14 -14.71 9.19 10.08
C ARG A 14 -14.69 10.44 9.22
N GLN A 15 -14.53 11.59 9.86
CA GLN A 15 -14.41 12.87 9.18
C GLN A 15 -12.95 13.29 9.05
N CYS A 16 -12.56 13.74 7.87
CA CYS A 16 -11.22 14.26 7.59
C CYS A 16 -11.01 15.58 8.31
N HIS A 17 -9.96 15.67 9.13
CA HIS A 17 -9.64 16.84 9.93
C HIS A 17 -9.40 18.11 9.07
N ILE A 18 -8.82 17.96 7.88
CA ILE A 18 -8.50 19.09 7.00
C ILE A 18 -9.65 19.44 6.06
N SER A 19 -10.21 18.45 5.35
CA SER A 19 -11.20 18.70 4.29
C SER A 19 -12.64 18.61 4.74
N GLY A 20 -12.91 18.11 5.94
CA GLY A 20 -14.26 17.85 6.44
C GLY A 20 -14.99 16.68 5.74
N LYS A 21 -14.40 16.05 4.74
CA LYS A 21 -14.99 14.93 4.01
C LYS A 21 -15.12 13.70 4.89
N GLU A 22 -16.26 13.02 4.81
CA GLU A 22 -16.47 11.74 5.49
C GLU A 22 -16.13 10.57 4.59
N ASP A 23 -15.53 9.52 5.17
CA ASP A 23 -15.26 8.24 4.50
C ASP A 23 -15.20 7.12 5.55
N ALA A 24 -15.23 5.88 5.09
CA ALA A 24 -15.01 4.73 5.94
C ALA A 24 -13.62 4.76 6.57
N ALA A 25 -13.52 4.48 7.87
CA ALA A 25 -12.26 4.46 8.60
C ALA A 25 -11.19 3.59 7.91
N ALA A 26 -11.60 2.48 7.29
CA ALA A 26 -10.69 1.59 6.56
C ALA A 26 -10.02 2.25 5.34
N ASN A 27 -10.63 3.28 4.76
CA ASN A 27 -10.09 4.03 3.61
C ASN A 27 -9.25 5.22 4.02
N MET A 28 -9.32 5.62 5.29
CA MET A 28 -8.66 6.82 5.81
C MET A 28 -7.32 6.50 6.46
N LEU A 29 -6.54 7.55 6.68
CA LEU A 29 -5.32 7.53 7.48
C LEU A 29 -5.66 7.97 8.90
N ARG A 30 -5.24 7.18 9.87
CA ARG A 30 -5.33 7.50 11.29
C ARG A 30 -3.99 7.97 11.81
N PHE A 31 -4.02 8.99 12.65
CA PHE A 31 -2.88 9.48 13.41
C PHE A 31 -3.27 9.57 14.88
N VAL A 32 -2.32 9.33 15.76
CA VAL A 32 -2.48 9.44 17.20
C VAL A 32 -1.34 10.29 17.78
N HIS A 33 -1.61 11.03 18.84
CA HIS A 33 -0.53 11.67 19.58
C HIS A 33 0.13 10.66 20.53
N ALA A 34 1.46 10.69 20.60
CA ALA A 34 2.19 10.05 21.67
C ALA A 34 1.75 10.66 23.03
N PRO A 35 2.00 10.01 24.16
CA PRO A 35 1.74 10.62 25.46
C PRO A 35 2.43 11.99 25.59
N ASP A 36 1.74 12.93 26.24
CA ASP A 36 2.30 14.26 26.49
C ASP A 36 3.55 14.17 27.38
N ALA A 37 4.48 15.08 27.14
CA ALA A 37 5.67 15.18 27.97
C ALA A 37 5.34 15.70 29.38
N ALA A 38 6.22 15.45 30.35
CA ALA A 38 6.04 15.86 31.75
C ALA A 38 5.91 17.38 31.94
N ASP A 39 6.40 18.17 30.99
CA ASP A 39 6.30 19.64 30.98
C ASP A 39 4.98 20.15 30.37
N GLY A 40 4.06 19.25 29.98
CA GLY A 40 2.80 19.58 29.34
C GLY A 40 2.89 19.77 27.82
N THR A 41 4.06 19.55 27.23
CA THR A 41 4.20 19.58 25.76
C THR A 41 3.42 18.43 25.16
N ARG A 42 2.56 18.73 24.17
CA ARG A 42 1.78 17.72 23.46
C ARG A 42 2.67 16.67 22.79
N GLY A 43 2.33 15.40 22.95
CA GLY A 43 3.05 14.30 22.32
C GLY A 43 3.10 14.40 20.80
N VAL A 44 4.14 13.84 20.21
CA VAL A 44 4.37 13.90 18.75
C VAL A 44 3.29 13.12 17.99
N LEU A 45 2.74 13.72 16.95
CA LEU A 45 1.76 13.08 16.07
C LEU A 45 2.41 11.92 15.30
N THR A 46 1.81 10.74 15.42
CA THR A 46 2.34 9.46 14.91
C THR A 46 1.35 8.80 13.97
N PRO A 47 1.76 8.35 12.77
CA PRO A 47 0.88 7.59 11.87
C PRO A 47 0.52 6.23 12.46
N ASP A 48 -0.76 5.86 12.41
CA ASP A 48 -1.27 4.53 12.78
C ASP A 48 -2.05 3.91 11.61
N LEU A 49 -1.33 3.47 10.60
CA LEU A 49 -1.92 2.90 9.37
C LEU A 49 -2.67 1.58 9.63
N ALA A 50 -2.30 0.87 10.69
CA ALA A 50 -2.95 -0.38 11.10
C ALA A 50 -4.17 -0.15 12.01
N GLN A 51 -4.35 1.07 12.52
CA GLN A 51 -5.44 1.48 13.42
C GLN A 51 -5.48 0.67 14.72
N HIS A 52 -4.30 0.37 15.28
CA HIS A 52 -4.15 -0.48 16.47
C HIS A 52 -3.60 0.27 17.68
N LEU A 53 -3.00 1.45 17.50
CA LEU A 53 -2.43 2.20 18.61
C LEU A 53 -3.53 2.74 19.53
N PRO A 54 -3.32 2.70 20.85
CA PRO A 54 -4.23 3.39 21.77
C PRO A 54 -4.15 4.90 21.54
N GLY A 55 -5.27 5.59 21.62
CA GLY A 55 -5.35 7.04 21.47
C GLY A 55 -6.76 7.53 21.79
N GLN A 56 -6.90 8.71 22.38
CA GLN A 56 -8.19 9.35 22.67
C GLN A 56 -8.50 10.48 21.70
N ASP A 57 -7.46 11.16 21.18
CA ASP A 57 -7.58 12.30 20.25
C ASP A 57 -7.08 11.89 18.85
N ASP A 58 -7.83 11.00 18.22
CA ASP A 58 -7.48 10.49 16.90
C ASP A 58 -7.69 11.55 15.83
N VAL A 59 -6.67 11.78 15.01
CA VAL A 59 -6.76 12.60 13.80
C VAL A 59 -6.94 11.71 12.59
N TRP A 60 -7.98 11.98 11.81
CA TRP A 60 -8.29 11.22 10.61
C TRP A 60 -8.14 12.09 9.36
N LEU A 61 -7.50 11.56 8.33
CA LEU A 61 -7.37 12.21 7.03
C LEU A 61 -7.82 11.28 5.90
N VAL A 62 -8.37 11.85 4.86
CA VAL A 62 -8.48 11.16 3.57
C VAL A 62 -7.07 10.76 3.13
N ASN A 63 -6.95 9.61 2.48
CA ASN A 63 -5.69 9.05 2.00
C ASN A 63 -5.05 9.94 0.91
N SER A 64 -4.27 10.94 1.32
CA SER A 64 -3.66 11.94 0.43
C SER A 64 -2.39 12.53 1.04
N GLN A 65 -1.28 12.47 0.31
CA GLN A 65 0.00 13.03 0.71
C GLN A 65 -0.09 14.55 0.94
N ALA A 66 -0.82 15.25 0.08
CA ALA A 66 -1.02 16.70 0.19
C ALA A 66 -1.74 17.08 1.49
N LEU A 67 -2.77 16.31 1.92
CA LEU A 67 -3.47 16.56 3.17
C LEU A 67 -2.60 16.25 4.39
N VAL A 68 -1.76 15.22 4.33
CA VAL A 68 -0.79 14.93 5.40
C VAL A 68 0.26 16.03 5.51
N ALA A 69 0.74 16.57 4.39
CA ALA A 69 1.66 17.71 4.39
C ALA A 69 1.01 18.97 4.99
N GLN A 70 -0.28 19.22 4.70
CA GLN A 70 -1.03 20.33 5.31
C GLN A 70 -1.19 20.12 6.82
N LEU A 71 -1.49 18.91 7.28
CA LEU A 71 -1.59 18.59 8.71
C LEU A 71 -0.27 18.84 9.44
N ALA A 72 0.86 18.48 8.80
CA ALA A 72 2.19 18.58 9.42
C ALA A 72 2.64 20.01 9.73
N VAL A 73 2.05 21.02 9.09
CA VAL A 73 2.40 22.43 9.33
C VAL A 73 1.47 23.14 10.31
N LEU A 74 0.44 22.44 10.84
CA LEU A 74 -0.44 23.00 11.86
C LEU A 74 0.26 22.98 13.23
N PRO A 75 0.47 24.15 13.90
CA PRO A 75 1.25 24.23 15.13
C PRO A 75 0.69 23.34 16.26
N GLU A 76 -0.63 23.19 16.34
CA GLU A 76 -1.32 22.42 17.36
C GLU A 76 -1.13 20.89 17.21
N MET A 77 -0.64 20.43 16.06
CA MET A 77 -0.48 19.00 15.80
C MET A 77 0.83 18.41 16.35
N ASN A 78 1.83 19.25 16.66
CA ASN A 78 3.17 18.77 17.04
C ASN A 78 3.65 17.62 16.13
N ALA A 79 3.55 17.83 14.81
CA ALA A 79 3.85 16.84 13.80
C ALA A 79 5.28 16.99 13.25
N PRO A 80 5.98 15.88 12.93
CA PRO A 80 7.24 15.94 12.20
C PRO A 80 7.05 16.61 10.83
N GLN A 81 7.99 17.47 10.42
CA GLN A 81 7.94 18.13 9.10
C GLN A 81 7.94 17.14 7.93
N ASP A 82 8.55 15.99 8.12
CA ASP A 82 8.63 14.89 7.15
C ASP A 82 7.50 13.87 7.28
N LEU A 83 6.40 14.21 7.98
CA LEU A 83 5.27 13.29 8.24
C LEU A 83 4.74 12.62 6.99
N ALA A 84 4.59 13.37 5.88
CA ALA A 84 4.09 12.83 4.62
C ALA A 84 5.04 11.75 4.03
N MET A 85 6.35 11.97 4.10
CA MET A 85 7.34 10.98 3.66
C MET A 85 7.35 9.75 4.58
N ARG A 86 7.17 9.93 5.88
CA ARG A 86 7.07 8.82 6.84
C ARG A 86 5.86 7.94 6.55
N VAL A 87 4.70 8.53 6.24
CA VAL A 87 3.49 7.79 5.86
C VAL A 87 3.74 6.98 4.58
N GLU A 88 4.34 7.58 3.55
CA GLU A 88 4.68 6.86 2.32
C GLU A 88 5.63 5.68 2.59
N SER A 89 6.69 5.92 3.37
CA SER A 89 7.64 4.87 3.74
C SER A 89 6.98 3.71 4.48
N LEU A 90 6.09 3.99 5.44
CA LEU A 90 5.33 2.97 6.16
C LEU A 90 4.40 2.18 5.21
N MET A 91 3.75 2.84 4.25
CA MET A 91 2.91 2.15 3.25
C MET A 91 3.74 1.22 2.36
N ARG A 92 4.93 1.66 1.91
CA ARG A 92 5.87 0.82 1.15
C ARG A 92 6.32 -0.39 1.96
N GLN A 93 6.70 -0.18 3.23
CA GLN A 93 7.10 -1.25 4.14
C GLN A 93 5.97 -2.27 4.35
N ASN A 94 4.74 -1.81 4.55
CA ASN A 94 3.58 -2.69 4.69
C ASN A 94 3.33 -3.51 3.41
N LEU A 95 3.44 -2.90 2.23
CA LEU A 95 3.31 -3.59 0.96
C LEU A 95 4.42 -4.65 0.78
N ALA A 96 5.68 -4.29 1.06
CA ALA A 96 6.82 -5.21 1.01
C ALA A 96 6.65 -6.38 1.99
N ALA A 97 6.16 -6.12 3.22
CA ALA A 97 5.87 -7.15 4.21
C ALA A 97 4.79 -8.14 3.73
N LEU A 98 3.72 -7.66 3.08
CA LEU A 98 2.68 -8.52 2.50
C LEU A 98 3.25 -9.41 1.38
N ILE A 99 4.09 -8.86 0.51
CA ILE A 99 4.77 -9.62 -0.55
C ILE A 99 5.69 -10.71 0.06
N SER A 100 6.42 -10.36 1.14
CA SER A 100 7.24 -11.33 1.87
C SER A 100 6.43 -12.47 2.46
N LEU A 101 5.23 -12.18 3.01
CA LEU A 101 4.31 -13.20 3.52
C LEU A 101 3.76 -14.08 2.40
N ALA A 102 3.40 -13.52 1.24
CA ALA A 102 2.96 -14.28 0.07
C ALA A 102 4.07 -15.22 -0.44
N ARG A 103 5.35 -14.77 -0.42
CA ARG A 103 6.49 -15.63 -0.70
C ARG A 103 6.57 -16.81 0.26
N LYS A 104 6.46 -16.55 1.58
CA LYS A 104 6.49 -17.60 2.61
C LYS A 104 5.34 -18.60 2.45
N ALA A 105 4.19 -18.15 1.95
CA ALA A 105 3.04 -18.99 1.62
C ALA A 105 3.24 -19.82 0.34
N GLY A 106 4.34 -19.63 -0.41
CA GLY A 106 4.65 -20.38 -1.63
C GLY A 106 3.80 -20.01 -2.85
N VAL A 107 3.11 -18.87 -2.82
CA VAL A 107 2.17 -18.43 -3.87
C VAL A 107 2.77 -17.38 -4.81
N LEU A 108 4.10 -17.35 -4.93
CA LEU A 108 4.82 -16.35 -5.71
C LEU A 108 5.89 -17.02 -6.59
N VAL A 109 5.95 -16.59 -7.84
CA VAL A 109 7.04 -16.91 -8.78
C VAL A 109 7.84 -15.64 -9.05
N ASN A 110 9.17 -15.73 -9.17
CA ASN A 110 10.05 -14.60 -9.39
C ASN A 110 11.09 -14.85 -10.49
N GLY A 111 11.56 -13.74 -11.07
CA GLY A 111 12.48 -13.73 -12.21
C GLY A 111 11.74 -13.73 -13.55
N PHE A 112 12.36 -13.07 -14.55
CA PHE A 112 11.72 -12.79 -15.85
C PHE A 112 11.16 -14.05 -16.53
N SER A 113 11.99 -15.07 -16.77
CA SER A 113 11.59 -16.26 -17.53
C SER A 113 10.47 -17.06 -16.85
N LYS A 114 10.55 -17.21 -15.52
CA LYS A 114 9.53 -17.93 -14.75
C LYS A 114 8.20 -17.17 -14.75
N THR A 115 8.25 -15.85 -14.54
CA THR A 115 7.06 -14.99 -14.55
C THR A 115 6.43 -14.97 -15.94
N GLU A 116 7.24 -14.88 -17.01
CA GLU A 116 6.74 -14.93 -18.39
C GLU A 116 6.06 -16.27 -18.72
N ALA A 117 6.66 -17.38 -18.30
CA ALA A 117 6.09 -18.72 -18.51
C ALA A 117 4.76 -18.88 -17.73
N ALA A 118 4.71 -18.43 -16.48
CA ALA A 118 3.52 -18.47 -15.65
C ALA A 118 2.40 -17.55 -16.19
N LEU A 119 2.74 -16.36 -16.73
CA LEU A 119 1.79 -15.51 -17.46
C LEU A 119 1.19 -16.25 -18.66
N LYS A 120 2.04 -16.84 -19.52
CA LYS A 120 1.57 -17.59 -20.70
C LYS A 120 0.67 -18.77 -20.32
N ALA A 121 0.92 -19.40 -19.18
CA ALA A 121 0.11 -20.50 -18.66
C ALA A 121 -1.20 -20.03 -17.98
N GLY A 122 -1.44 -18.71 -17.86
CA GLY A 122 -2.62 -18.16 -17.20
C GLY A 122 -2.65 -18.37 -15.69
N SER A 123 -1.50 -18.62 -15.06
CA SER A 123 -1.42 -18.93 -13.62
C SER A 123 -1.09 -17.72 -12.75
N ILE A 124 -0.93 -16.52 -13.34
CA ILE A 124 -0.66 -15.28 -12.60
C ILE A 124 -1.97 -14.52 -12.36
N SER A 125 -2.20 -14.12 -11.11
CA SER A 125 -3.33 -13.30 -10.68
C SER A 125 -2.97 -11.82 -10.49
N LEU A 126 -1.67 -11.52 -10.24
CA LEU A 126 -1.13 -10.15 -10.14
C LEU A 126 0.33 -10.18 -10.58
N LEU A 127 0.70 -9.28 -11.47
CA LEU A 127 2.10 -9.05 -11.86
C LEU A 127 2.72 -7.99 -10.93
N LEU A 128 3.89 -8.28 -10.37
CA LEU A 128 4.74 -7.33 -9.67
C LEU A 128 5.91 -6.93 -10.58
N ALA A 129 6.17 -5.65 -10.74
CA ALA A 129 7.32 -5.13 -11.47
C ALA A 129 7.94 -3.96 -10.72
N ALA A 130 9.27 -3.97 -10.57
CA ALA A 130 9.99 -2.83 -10.00
C ALA A 130 9.87 -1.61 -10.91
N HIS A 131 9.56 -0.43 -10.32
CA HIS A 131 9.38 0.79 -11.13
C HIS A 131 10.68 1.29 -11.77
N ASP A 132 11.84 0.94 -11.22
CA ASP A 132 13.19 1.30 -11.64
C ASP A 132 13.90 0.20 -12.47
N GLY A 133 13.21 -0.91 -12.76
CA GLY A 133 13.74 -1.98 -13.60
C GLY A 133 13.88 -1.57 -15.07
N ALA A 134 14.70 -2.33 -15.84
CA ALA A 134 14.93 -2.09 -17.26
C ALA A 134 13.60 -2.04 -18.05
N GLU A 135 13.45 -0.99 -18.86
CA GLU A 135 12.19 -0.64 -19.54
C GLU A 135 11.67 -1.76 -20.45
N ASP A 136 12.57 -2.37 -21.26
CA ASP A 136 12.17 -3.41 -22.21
C ASP A 136 11.52 -4.62 -21.56
N GLY A 137 12.11 -5.10 -20.46
CA GLY A 137 11.55 -6.21 -19.69
C GLY A 137 10.21 -5.89 -19.06
N ARG A 138 10.11 -4.71 -18.45
CA ARG A 138 8.87 -4.21 -17.83
C ARG A 138 7.75 -4.06 -18.85
N ARG A 139 8.04 -3.38 -19.98
CA ARG A 139 7.09 -3.16 -21.07
C ARG A 139 6.56 -4.48 -21.63
N LYS A 140 7.45 -5.45 -21.90
CA LYS A 140 7.09 -6.75 -22.45
C LYS A 140 6.14 -7.55 -21.54
N LEU A 141 6.42 -7.61 -20.24
CA LEU A 141 5.57 -8.32 -19.29
C LEU A 141 4.27 -7.55 -19.02
N ALA A 142 4.33 -6.22 -18.91
CA ALA A 142 3.15 -5.38 -18.73
C ALA A 142 2.15 -5.50 -19.89
N GLN A 143 2.63 -5.51 -21.15
CA GLN A 143 1.79 -5.73 -22.33
C GLN A 143 1.09 -7.10 -22.29
N LYS A 144 1.83 -8.16 -21.91
CA LYS A 144 1.25 -9.51 -21.77
C LYS A 144 0.20 -9.57 -20.65
N ALA A 145 0.50 -8.98 -19.48
CA ALA A 145 -0.44 -8.93 -18.36
C ALA A 145 -1.71 -8.18 -18.76
N ARG A 146 -1.58 -7.02 -19.44
CA ARG A 146 -2.72 -6.24 -19.95
C ARG A 146 -3.58 -7.03 -20.92
N ALA A 147 -2.96 -7.76 -21.87
CA ALA A 147 -3.69 -8.60 -22.83
C ALA A 147 -4.48 -9.74 -22.17
N MET A 148 -4.10 -10.13 -20.96
CA MET A 148 -4.74 -11.18 -20.16
C MET A 148 -5.61 -10.62 -19.03
N ASN A 149 -5.85 -9.29 -18.97
CA ASN A 149 -6.57 -8.60 -17.90
C ASN A 149 -5.98 -8.86 -16.51
N ILE A 150 -4.66 -9.04 -16.41
CA ILE A 150 -3.94 -9.21 -15.14
C ILE A 150 -3.45 -7.84 -14.68
N ALA A 151 -3.78 -7.48 -13.43
CA ALA A 151 -3.34 -6.22 -12.83
C ALA A 151 -1.81 -6.19 -12.65
N LEU A 152 -1.24 -4.98 -12.70
CA LEU A 152 0.17 -4.70 -12.50
C LEU A 152 0.36 -3.83 -11.25
N CYS A 153 1.19 -4.28 -10.32
CA CYS A 153 1.69 -3.50 -9.19
C CYS A 153 3.14 -3.07 -9.46
N SER A 154 3.40 -1.76 -9.55
CA SER A 154 4.73 -1.18 -9.77
C SER A 154 5.10 -0.12 -8.72
N GLN A 155 4.68 -0.31 -7.46
CA GLN A 155 4.88 0.68 -6.40
C GLN A 155 6.23 0.56 -5.69
N LEU A 156 6.95 -0.56 -5.84
CA LEU A 156 8.23 -0.82 -5.19
C LEU A 156 9.40 -0.76 -6.18
N SER A 157 10.58 -0.41 -5.68
CA SER A 157 11.84 -0.52 -6.41
C SER A 157 12.34 -1.96 -6.49
N GLY A 158 13.37 -2.22 -7.31
CA GLY A 158 14.03 -3.51 -7.39
C GLY A 158 14.67 -3.94 -6.08
N ASP A 159 15.22 -2.99 -5.33
CA ASP A 159 15.78 -3.23 -4.01
C ASP A 159 14.71 -3.58 -2.98
N GLU A 160 13.59 -2.83 -2.96
CA GLU A 160 12.46 -3.11 -2.07
C GLU A 160 11.82 -4.48 -2.36
N LEU A 161 11.62 -4.82 -3.64
CA LEU A 161 11.17 -6.16 -4.05
C LEU A 161 12.19 -7.24 -3.69
N GLY A 162 13.47 -6.96 -3.92
CA GLY A 162 14.57 -7.86 -3.56
C GLY A 162 14.57 -8.17 -2.07
N MET A 163 14.48 -7.14 -1.21
CA MET A 163 14.39 -7.32 0.24
C MET A 163 13.14 -8.13 0.64
N ALA A 164 11.97 -7.82 0.08
CA ALA A 164 10.74 -8.54 0.36
C ALA A 164 10.83 -10.03 -0.03
N LEU A 165 11.55 -10.33 -1.12
CA LEU A 165 11.71 -11.68 -1.64
C LEU A 165 13.00 -12.38 -1.14
N GLY A 166 13.82 -11.69 -0.33
CA GLY A 166 15.09 -12.21 0.17
C GLY A 166 16.04 -12.64 -0.96
N GLN A 167 16.10 -11.86 -2.03
CA GLN A 167 16.94 -12.06 -3.20
C GLN A 167 17.42 -10.72 -3.72
N GLU A 168 18.58 -10.68 -4.35
CA GLU A 168 19.10 -9.48 -5.00
C GLU A 168 18.48 -9.29 -6.39
N ASN A 169 18.32 -8.03 -6.80
CA ASN A 169 17.93 -7.63 -8.16
C ASN A 169 16.62 -8.26 -8.68
N VAL A 170 15.56 -8.26 -7.88
CA VAL A 170 14.27 -8.74 -8.33
C VAL A 170 13.50 -7.62 -9.02
N ILE A 171 13.38 -7.74 -10.35
CA ILE A 171 12.62 -6.76 -11.16
C ILE A 171 11.19 -7.24 -11.43
N HIS A 172 10.98 -8.55 -11.52
CA HIS A 172 9.69 -9.13 -11.88
C HIS A 172 9.33 -10.31 -11.00
N ALA A 173 8.08 -10.33 -10.55
CA ALA A 173 7.49 -11.46 -9.85
C ALA A 173 5.99 -11.55 -10.19
N GLY A 174 5.38 -12.69 -9.92
CA GLY A 174 3.96 -12.90 -10.14
C GLY A 174 3.31 -13.66 -8.99
N LEU A 175 2.13 -13.25 -8.59
CA LEU A 175 1.31 -13.94 -7.61
C LEU A 175 0.37 -14.92 -8.32
N THR A 176 0.32 -16.14 -7.83
CA THR A 176 -0.50 -17.23 -8.40
C THR A 176 -1.81 -17.43 -7.63
N ASP A 177 -1.93 -16.91 -6.42
CA ASP A 177 -3.13 -17.00 -5.60
C ASP A 177 -3.96 -15.72 -5.69
N VAL A 178 -5.26 -15.86 -5.95
CA VAL A 178 -6.20 -14.74 -6.14
C VAL A 178 -6.41 -13.94 -4.85
N GLY A 179 -6.43 -14.60 -3.70
CA GLY A 179 -6.65 -13.94 -2.40
C GLY A 179 -5.47 -13.05 -2.00
N TRP A 180 -4.25 -13.54 -2.17
CA TRP A 180 -3.04 -12.76 -1.97
C TRP A 180 -2.91 -11.64 -2.99
N ALA A 181 -3.22 -11.91 -4.27
CA ALA A 181 -3.22 -10.91 -5.32
C ALA A 181 -4.15 -9.74 -5.00
N ALA A 182 -5.40 -10.01 -4.64
CA ALA A 182 -6.38 -8.99 -4.29
C ALA A 182 -5.97 -8.16 -3.06
N ARG A 183 -5.34 -8.78 -2.07
CA ARG A 183 -4.85 -8.10 -0.87
C ARG A 183 -3.69 -7.16 -1.20
N ILE A 184 -2.71 -7.61 -1.98
CA ILE A 184 -1.54 -6.84 -2.38
C ILE A 184 -1.94 -5.71 -3.34
N ASP A 185 -2.82 -5.97 -4.31
CA ASP A 185 -3.32 -4.96 -5.25
C ASP A 185 -4.07 -3.82 -4.51
N ARG A 186 -4.85 -4.16 -3.49
CA ARG A 186 -5.53 -3.15 -2.66
C ARG A 186 -4.54 -2.25 -1.92
N GLU A 187 -3.50 -2.80 -1.29
CA GLU A 187 -2.50 -2.00 -0.59
C GLU A 187 -1.63 -1.18 -1.57
N ALA A 188 -1.30 -1.74 -2.73
CA ALA A 188 -0.61 -1.02 -3.80
C ALA A 188 -1.47 0.14 -4.33
N GLY A 189 -2.77 -0.08 -4.54
CA GLY A 189 -3.72 0.96 -4.94
C GLY A 189 -3.87 2.05 -3.87
N ARG A 190 -3.83 1.68 -2.58
CA ARG A 190 -3.84 2.64 -1.48
C ARG A 190 -2.60 3.53 -1.47
N LEU A 191 -1.42 2.97 -1.72
CA LEU A 191 -0.17 3.72 -1.85
C LEU A 191 -0.18 4.63 -3.09
N ALA A 192 -0.64 4.14 -4.23
CA ALA A 192 -0.78 4.94 -5.45
C ALA A 192 -1.72 6.14 -5.23
N ALA A 193 -2.89 5.90 -4.63
CA ALA A 193 -3.85 6.97 -4.29
C ALA A 193 -3.26 8.00 -3.30
N TYR A 194 -2.46 7.55 -2.33
CA TYR A 194 -1.77 8.44 -1.39
C TYR A 194 -0.88 9.44 -2.11
N LYS A 195 -0.10 8.99 -3.06
CA LYS A 195 0.83 9.81 -3.87
C LYS A 195 0.12 10.70 -4.89
N GLY A 196 -1.16 10.50 -5.13
CA GLY A 196 -1.91 11.17 -6.20
C GLY A 196 -1.71 10.51 -7.57
N ASP A 197 -1.09 9.35 -7.62
CA ASP A 197 -0.90 8.55 -8.83
C ASP A 197 -2.21 7.82 -9.21
N ILE A 198 -3.31 8.57 -9.40
CA ILE A 198 -4.63 7.99 -9.70
C ILE A 198 -4.63 7.30 -11.07
N ASP A 199 -3.66 7.61 -11.93
CA ASP A 199 -3.50 7.08 -13.29
C ASP A 199 -2.51 5.92 -13.45
N GLY A 200 -2.01 5.33 -12.37
CA GLY A 200 -1.14 4.15 -12.47
C GLY A 200 -1.79 2.91 -13.13
N ARG A 201 -3.04 2.99 -13.54
CA ARG A 201 -3.72 1.99 -14.38
C ARG A 201 -3.72 2.32 -15.87
N MET A 202 -3.37 3.54 -16.27
CA MET A 202 -3.35 3.95 -17.69
C MET A 202 -2.38 5.13 -17.88
N SER A 203 -1.11 4.85 -18.07
CA SER A 203 -0.22 5.76 -18.79
C SER A 203 0.53 4.93 -19.82
N GLU A 204 0.38 5.36 -21.04
CA GLU A 204 0.79 4.85 -22.35
C GLU A 204 2.18 4.21 -22.42
#